data_4b6455a9e82cc95231a357779c8937b2
#
_entry.id   4b6455a9e82cc95231a357779c8937b2
#
_cell.length_a   1.000
_cell.length_b   1.000
_cell.length_c   1.000
_cell.angle_alpha   90.00
_cell.angle_beta   90.00
_cell.angle_gamma   90.00
#
_symmetry.space_group_name_H-M   'P 1'
#
loop_
_entity.id
_entity.type
_entity.pdbx_description
1 polymer ?
#
loop_
_entity_poly.entity_id
_entity_poly.type
_entity_poly.pdbx_seq_one_letter_code
_entity_poly.pdbx_strand_id
1 'polypeptide(L)' 'MKFQRIQDLRVDSDLSQRQLGEILHISQRSYSHYETGSRGIPIEMLIRLADYYDTTIDYLVGLTDNKAPVK' A
#
# COMPACT_ATOMS: atom_id res chain seq x y z
N MET A 1 -10.89 -7.36 2.14
CA MET A 1 -10.52 -7.38 0.73
C MET A 1 -9.03 -7.14 0.60
N LYS A 2 -8.34 -7.95 -0.19
CA LYS A 2 -6.91 -7.84 -0.40
C LYS A 2 -6.61 -7.09 -1.69
N PHE A 3 -5.75 -6.08 -1.62
CA PHE A 3 -5.23 -5.38 -2.79
C PHE A 3 -3.82 -5.88 -3.07
N GLN A 4 -3.68 -6.81 -4.01
CA GLN A 4 -2.43 -7.49 -4.29
C GLN A 4 -1.28 -6.54 -4.63
N ARG A 5 -1.57 -5.41 -5.27
CA ARG A 5 -0.53 -4.44 -5.66
C ARG A 5 0.20 -3.82 -4.48
N ILE A 6 -0.46 -3.71 -3.32
CA ILE A 6 0.18 -3.19 -2.12
C ILE A 6 1.33 -4.12 -1.70
N GLN A 7 1.10 -5.42 -1.70
CA GLN A 7 2.16 -6.41 -1.43
C GLN A 7 3.23 -6.39 -2.52
N ASP A 8 2.82 -6.35 -3.78
CA ASP A 8 3.75 -6.37 -4.91
C ASP A 8 4.70 -5.18 -4.87
N LEU A 9 4.20 -3.98 -4.59
CA LEU A 9 5.04 -2.78 -4.47
C LEU A 9 6.03 -2.90 -3.31
N ARG A 10 5.59 -3.45 -2.19
CA ARG A 10 6.47 -3.63 -1.03
C ARG A 10 7.61 -4.61 -1.38
N VAL A 11 7.28 -5.75 -1.96
CA VAL A 11 8.28 -6.77 -2.34
C VAL A 11 9.24 -6.22 -3.39
N ASP A 12 8.72 -5.53 -4.40
CA ASP A 12 9.55 -4.92 -5.46
C ASP A 12 10.49 -3.84 -4.92
N SER A 13 10.12 -3.21 -3.81
CA SER A 13 10.93 -2.18 -3.17
C SER A 13 11.88 -2.75 -2.10
N ASP A 14 11.93 -4.06 -1.94
CA ASP A 14 12.76 -4.75 -0.96
C ASP A 14 12.47 -4.31 0.48
N LEU A 15 11.22 -3.96 0.77
CA LEU A 15 10.79 -3.52 2.09
C LEU A 15 10.12 -4.67 2.84
N SER A 16 10.43 -4.79 4.13
CA SER A 16 9.69 -5.71 5.01
C SER A 16 8.39 -5.07 5.44
N GLN A 17 7.45 -5.88 5.94
CA GLN A 17 6.22 -5.36 6.53
C GLN A 17 6.51 -4.42 7.70
N ARG A 18 7.52 -4.74 8.49
CA ARG A 18 7.95 -3.90 9.60
C ARG A 18 8.41 -2.53 9.13
N GLN A 19 9.25 -2.49 8.10
CA GLN A 19 9.76 -1.24 7.55
C GLN A 19 8.62 -0.37 7.01
N LEU A 20 7.69 -0.98 6.31
CA LEU A 20 6.56 -0.22 5.77
C LEU A 20 5.60 0.24 6.87
N GLY A 21 5.43 -0.55 7.92
CA GLY A 21 4.71 -0.10 9.10
C GLY A 21 5.33 1.16 9.70
N GLU A 22 6.66 1.18 9.83
CA GLU A 22 7.38 2.34 10.33
C GLU A 22 7.19 3.57 9.43
N ILE A 23 7.25 3.38 8.11
CA ILE A 23 7.03 4.46 7.14
C ILE A 23 5.64 5.05 7.29
N LEU A 24 4.65 4.21 7.52
CA LEU A 24 3.25 4.65 7.66
C LEU A 24 2.88 5.07 9.09
N HIS A 25 3.83 4.95 10.04
CA HIS A 25 3.61 5.25 11.46
C HIS A 25 2.53 4.37 12.08
N ILE A 26 2.51 3.09 11.72
CA ILE A 26 1.62 2.09 12.30
C ILE A 26 2.43 0.86 12.71
N SER A 27 1.82 -0.03 13.50
CA SER A 27 2.49 -1.27 13.88
C SER A 27 2.63 -2.21 12.69
N GLN A 28 3.63 -3.09 12.74
CA GLN A 28 3.77 -4.15 11.74
C GLN A 28 2.51 -4.99 11.65
N ARG A 29 1.89 -5.28 12.79
CA ARG A 29 0.67 -6.09 12.86
C ARG A 29 -0.48 -5.43 12.11
N SER A 30 -0.69 -4.13 12.31
CA SER A 30 -1.74 -3.38 11.61
C SER A 30 -1.48 -3.38 10.12
N TYR A 31 -0.23 -3.12 9.70
CA TYR A 31 0.12 -3.16 8.29
C TYR A 31 -0.15 -4.54 7.68
N SER A 32 0.24 -5.60 8.39
CA SER A 32 0.03 -6.96 7.92
C SER A 32 -1.45 -7.27 7.67
N HIS A 33 -2.33 -6.82 8.57
CA HIS A 33 -3.78 -6.99 8.39
C HIS A 33 -4.29 -6.24 7.16
N TYR A 34 -3.75 -5.07 6.85
CA TYR A 34 -4.12 -4.32 5.65
C TYR A 34 -3.63 -5.02 4.39
N GLU A 35 -2.39 -5.50 4.39
CA GLU A 35 -1.82 -6.18 3.22
C GLU A 35 -2.52 -7.50 2.91
N THR A 36 -2.84 -8.29 3.92
CA THR A 36 -3.51 -9.58 3.74
C THR A 36 -5.02 -9.45 3.48
N GLY A 37 -5.58 -8.28 3.75
CA GLY A 37 -7.02 -8.05 3.58
C GLY A 37 -7.86 -8.55 4.73
N SER A 38 -7.25 -9.01 5.83
CA SER A 38 -8.01 -9.43 7.01
C SER A 38 -8.66 -8.24 7.73
N ARG A 39 -8.19 -7.03 7.45
CA ARG A 39 -8.79 -5.78 7.91
C ARG A 39 -8.81 -4.79 6.74
N GLY A 40 -9.93 -4.08 6.55
CA GLY A 40 -10.05 -3.09 5.49
C GLY A 40 -9.05 -1.95 5.68
N ILE A 41 -8.32 -1.60 4.63
CA ILE A 41 -7.35 -0.52 4.70
C ILE A 41 -8.07 0.84 4.65
N PRO A 42 -7.82 1.75 5.61
CA PRO A 42 -8.41 3.09 5.57
C PRO A 42 -7.92 3.90 4.38
N ILE A 43 -8.77 4.81 3.89
CA ILE A 43 -8.38 5.68 2.76
C ILE A 43 -7.13 6.49 3.09
N GLU A 44 -6.95 6.91 4.32
CA GLU A 44 -5.76 7.65 4.75
C GLU A 44 -4.48 6.85 4.52
N MET A 45 -4.51 5.55 4.76
CA MET A 45 -3.35 4.68 4.51
C MET A 45 -3.11 4.52 3.01
N LEU A 46 -4.16 4.44 2.21
CA LEU A 46 -4.04 4.40 0.76
C LEU A 46 -3.40 5.68 0.22
N ILE A 47 -3.78 6.82 0.76
CA ILE A 47 -3.19 8.12 0.38
C ILE A 47 -1.69 8.12 0.69
N ARG A 48 -1.31 7.67 1.88
CA ARG A 48 0.10 7.61 2.29
C ARG A 48 0.92 6.66 1.43
N LEU A 49 0.35 5.49 1.10
CA LEU A 49 1.02 4.53 0.22
C LEU A 49 1.19 5.08 -1.19
N ALA A 50 0.16 5.72 -1.74
CA ALA A 50 0.23 6.33 -3.05
C ALA A 50 1.31 7.42 -3.10
N ASP A 51 1.37 8.23 -2.06
CA ASP A 51 2.38 9.29 -1.94
C ASP A 51 3.79 8.70 -1.82
N TYR A 52 3.96 7.70 -0.96
CA TYR A 52 5.27 7.06 -0.76
C TYR A 52 5.82 6.41 -2.04
N TYR A 53 4.95 5.69 -2.78
CA TYR A 53 5.35 5.01 -4.00
C TYR A 53 5.26 5.88 -5.26
N ASP A 54 4.86 7.13 -5.10
CA ASP A 54 4.66 8.06 -6.23
C ASP A 54 3.72 7.46 -7.28
N THR A 55 2.57 7.01 -6.83
CA THR A 55 1.54 6.42 -7.67
C THR A 55 0.16 6.96 -7.29
N THR A 56 -0.91 6.33 -7.77
CA THR A 56 -2.28 6.74 -7.50
C THR A 56 -3.00 5.69 -6.66
N ILE A 57 -4.05 6.11 -5.94
CA ILE A 57 -4.93 5.17 -5.25
C ILE A 57 -5.59 4.23 -6.26
N ASP A 58 -5.97 4.73 -7.43
CA ASP A 58 -6.56 3.91 -8.50
C ASP A 58 -5.66 2.74 -8.87
N TYR A 59 -4.36 2.97 -8.97
CA TYR A 59 -3.40 1.90 -9.23
C TYR A 59 -3.37 0.91 -8.08
N LEU A 60 -3.30 1.41 -6.85
CA LEU A 60 -3.20 0.55 -5.66
C LEU A 60 -4.39 -0.40 -5.52
N VAL A 61 -5.59 0.06 -5.85
CA VAL A 61 -6.81 -0.75 -5.72
C VAL A 61 -7.19 -1.48 -7.00
N GLY A 62 -6.40 -1.34 -8.07
CA GLY A 62 -6.60 -2.12 -9.30
C GLY A 62 -7.56 -1.52 -10.31
N LEU A 63 -7.92 -0.25 -10.17
CA LEU A 63 -8.80 0.43 -11.12
C LEU A 63 -8.07 0.87 -12.39
N THR A 64 -6.75 0.92 -12.38
CA THR A 64 -5.94 1.24 -13.54
C THR A 64 -4.64 0.44 -13.48
N ASP A 65 -4.06 0.14 -14.64
CA ASP A 65 -2.74 -0.48 -14.73
C ASP A 65 -1.62 0.56 -14.88
N ASN A 66 -1.97 1.83 -14.96
CA ASN A 66 -0.99 2.91 -15.08
C ASN A 66 -0.47 3.30 -13.69
N LYS A 67 0.78 2.93 -13.41
CA LYS A 67 1.43 3.22 -12.13
C LYS A 67 1.77 4.69 -11.96
N ALA A 68 2.07 5.40 -13.05
CA ALA A 68 2.47 6.81 -12.97
C ALA A 68 1.28 7.68 -12.56
N PRO A 69 1.50 8.70 -11.67
CA PRO A 69 0.44 9.64 -11.35
C PRO A 69 -0.03 10.39 -12.60
N VAL A 70 -1.33 10.67 -12.64
CA VAL A 70 -1.90 11.53 -13.68
C VAL A 70 -1.56 12.98 -13.32
N LYS A 71 -0.91 13.66 -14.23
CA LYS A 71 -0.55 15.07 -14.05
C LYS A 71 -1.43 15.99 -14.88
#